data_186d681f33fdadcaad7be260fac9ab1d
#
_entry.id   186d681f33fdadcaad7be260fac9ab1d
#
_cell.length_a   1.000
_cell.length_b   1.000
_cell.length_c   1.000
_cell.angle_alpha   90.00
_cell.angle_beta   90.00
_cell.angle_gamma   90.00
#
_symmetry.space_group_name_H-M   'P 1'
#
loop_
_entity.id
_entity.type
_entity.pdbx_description
1 polymer ?
#
loop_
_entity_poly.entity_id
_entity_poly.type
_entity_poly.pdbx_seq_one_letter_code
_entity_poly.pdbx_strand_id
1 'polypeptide(L)'
;MVKPEARLETVEVTADGVGLVSHAGVALLVELTDRVGLTAALSGALAGTRERRSAHDPGRVLRDVAVMLADGGDCVTDIDAYRGQERLFGARASETTTHRVLKAIDERLLARVRSARAEARARVWDAGARPGSITLNIDATLLTAHSEKELAAGNYKHGYGFHPLGCWLDETGEALAAILRPGNAGSNTAADHFTVLGLALAQLPAEDLMREILVRADIGGQTHAFTADCRDAGIRFSVGYELSETVRAAILQVTETQWVQAINAGGLNRDGAWVTELTDRIDLSAWPEGSRLICRSERPHPGAQFTIFDDHGYRYTCFLTDQEGNDIAKLELRHRGRARVEDSIRSGKDTGMRNLPHHAFEHNQTWLETSLIAQDLLCWTKLICLTGELATAEPKRLRQRLLHTAAKLVRHGRRTQLKLDRDWPWSEALVAAFQRLRAIPALC
;
A
#
# COMPACT_ATOMS: atom_id res chain seq x y z
N MET A 1 19.56 -8.58 41.59
CA MET A 1 19.01 -9.93 41.41
C MET A 1 19.31 -10.38 40.00
N VAL A 2 20.15 -11.41 39.80
CA VAL A 2 20.41 -12.00 38.47
C VAL A 2 19.14 -12.74 38.06
N LYS A 3 18.58 -12.44 36.89
CA LYS A 3 17.44 -13.20 36.36
C LYS A 3 17.90 -14.64 36.11
N PRO A 4 17.11 -15.65 36.50
CA PRO A 4 17.49 -17.03 36.26
C PRO A 4 17.56 -17.28 34.75
N GLU A 5 18.66 -17.86 34.29
CA GLU A 5 18.78 -18.35 32.92
C GLU A 5 17.86 -19.56 32.73
N ALA A 6 17.13 -19.56 31.58
CA ALA A 6 16.31 -20.70 31.20
C ALA A 6 17.22 -21.90 30.86
N ARG A 7 17.11 -23.00 31.62
CA ARG A 7 17.83 -24.25 31.34
C ARG A 7 16.98 -25.12 30.40
N LEU A 8 17.21 -24.99 29.11
CA LEU A 8 16.47 -25.75 28.09
C LEU A 8 16.57 -27.26 28.24
N GLU A 9 17.70 -27.74 28.79
CA GLU A 9 17.95 -29.17 29.06
C GLU A 9 16.93 -29.80 30.06
N THR A 10 16.23 -28.97 30.82
CA THR A 10 15.21 -29.43 31.77
C THR A 10 13.79 -29.32 31.25
N VAL A 11 13.62 -28.88 30.01
CA VAL A 11 12.31 -28.73 29.36
C VAL A 11 11.94 -30.02 28.66
N GLU A 12 10.90 -30.70 29.13
CA GLU A 12 10.29 -31.83 28.42
C GLU A 12 9.45 -31.32 27.23
N VAL A 13 9.69 -31.89 26.05
CA VAL A 13 8.95 -31.53 24.84
C VAL A 13 7.90 -32.60 24.56
N THR A 14 6.63 -32.22 24.57
CA THR A 14 5.49 -33.12 24.31
C THR A 14 4.65 -32.62 23.12
N ALA A 15 3.87 -33.51 22.51
CA ALA A 15 3.00 -33.19 21.38
C ALA A 15 1.50 -33.34 21.72
N ASP A 16 1.14 -33.28 22.99
CA ASP A 16 -0.22 -33.53 23.51
C ASP A 16 -1.02 -32.24 23.79
N GLY A 17 -0.51 -31.09 23.41
CA GLY A 17 -1.19 -29.80 23.57
C GLY A 17 -2.49 -29.71 22.78
N VAL A 18 -3.60 -29.42 23.46
CA VAL A 18 -4.93 -29.30 22.83
C VAL A 18 -5.40 -27.85 22.79
N GLY A 19 -5.89 -27.42 21.61
CA GLY A 19 -6.48 -26.09 21.39
C GLY A 19 -5.45 -24.97 21.35
N LEU A 20 -4.18 -25.27 21.15
CA LEU A 20 -3.14 -24.27 20.95
C LEU A 20 -3.32 -23.59 19.58
N VAL A 21 -3.09 -22.29 19.53
CA VAL A 21 -3.16 -21.46 18.35
C VAL A 21 -1.91 -20.59 18.30
N SER A 22 -1.17 -20.61 17.21
CA SER A 22 0.09 -19.90 17.06
C SER A 22 -0.08 -18.48 16.49
N HIS A 23 -1.11 -18.25 15.69
CA HIS A 23 -1.38 -16.99 14.99
C HIS A 23 -2.77 -16.46 15.37
N ALA A 24 -3.03 -16.35 16.67
CA ALA A 24 -4.36 -16.03 17.19
C ALA A 24 -4.86 -14.64 16.74
N GLY A 25 -3.96 -13.69 16.57
CA GLY A 25 -4.31 -12.33 16.11
C GLY A 25 -4.80 -12.28 14.67
N VAL A 26 -4.50 -13.28 13.84
CA VAL A 26 -5.02 -13.37 12.45
C VAL A 26 -6.55 -13.47 12.44
N ALA A 27 -7.16 -14.00 13.50
CA ALA A 27 -8.61 -14.00 13.65
C ALA A 27 -9.21 -12.58 13.60
N LEU A 28 -8.46 -11.54 14.00
CA LEU A 28 -8.88 -10.14 13.86
C LEU A 28 -9.01 -9.75 12.39
N LEU A 29 -8.05 -10.15 11.53
CA LEU A 29 -8.11 -9.87 10.09
C LEU A 29 -9.28 -10.59 9.43
N VAL A 30 -9.52 -11.85 9.79
CA VAL A 30 -10.67 -12.63 9.29
C VAL A 30 -11.98 -11.97 9.71
N GLU A 31 -12.14 -11.59 10.99
CA GLU A 31 -13.35 -10.91 11.47
C GLU A 31 -13.51 -9.53 10.82
N LEU A 32 -12.40 -8.82 10.54
CA LEU A 32 -12.43 -7.56 9.81
C LEU A 32 -13.00 -7.75 8.39
N THR A 33 -12.52 -8.75 7.63
CA THR A 33 -13.04 -9.00 6.27
C THR A 33 -14.54 -9.29 6.25
N ASP A 34 -15.03 -9.99 7.25
CA ASP A 34 -16.46 -10.27 7.39
C ASP A 34 -17.24 -9.03 7.80
N ARG A 35 -16.71 -8.25 8.75
CA ARG A 35 -17.38 -7.07 9.32
C ARG A 35 -17.52 -5.93 8.29
N VAL A 36 -16.49 -5.69 7.46
CA VAL A 36 -16.54 -4.69 6.38
C VAL A 36 -17.16 -5.25 5.10
N GLY A 37 -17.66 -6.50 5.11
CA GLY A 37 -18.35 -7.12 3.99
C GLY A 37 -17.47 -7.56 2.83
N LEU A 38 -16.15 -7.51 2.97
CA LEU A 38 -15.22 -7.91 1.91
C LEU A 38 -15.41 -9.38 1.53
N THR A 39 -15.56 -10.29 2.53
CA THR A 39 -15.79 -11.71 2.27
C THR A 39 -17.04 -11.95 1.42
N ALA A 40 -18.16 -11.32 1.77
CA ALA A 40 -19.42 -11.46 1.04
C ALA A 40 -19.33 -10.89 -0.39
N ALA A 41 -18.71 -9.72 -0.55
CA ALA A 41 -18.53 -9.08 -1.84
C ALA A 41 -17.60 -9.90 -2.76
N LEU A 42 -16.49 -10.45 -2.24
CA LEU A 42 -15.62 -11.36 -3.00
C LEU A 42 -16.34 -12.65 -3.39
N SER A 43 -17.18 -13.22 -2.49
CA SER A 43 -17.99 -14.40 -2.81
C SER A 43 -18.98 -14.12 -3.93
N GLY A 44 -19.64 -12.96 -3.91
CA GLY A 44 -20.50 -12.51 -5.01
C GLY A 44 -19.74 -12.26 -6.32
N ALA A 45 -18.56 -11.64 -6.24
CA ALA A 45 -17.70 -11.36 -7.40
C ALA A 45 -17.30 -12.66 -8.13
N LEU A 46 -16.97 -13.72 -7.39
CA LEU A 46 -16.45 -14.98 -7.90
C LEU A 46 -17.48 -16.13 -7.97
N ALA A 47 -18.75 -15.87 -7.67
CA ALA A 47 -19.79 -16.91 -7.62
C ALA A 47 -19.89 -17.74 -8.91
N GLY A 48 -19.68 -17.11 -10.08
CA GLY A 48 -19.75 -17.75 -11.39
C GLY A 48 -18.61 -18.75 -11.67
N THR A 49 -17.54 -18.76 -10.87
CA THR A 49 -16.43 -19.72 -11.01
C THR A 49 -16.61 -20.97 -10.16
N ARG A 50 -17.65 -21.01 -9.32
CA ARG A 50 -17.90 -22.12 -8.41
C ARG A 50 -18.41 -23.34 -9.17
N GLU A 51 -17.66 -24.43 -9.10
CA GLU A 51 -18.13 -25.71 -9.59
C GLU A 51 -19.26 -26.28 -8.70
N ARG A 52 -20.22 -27.03 -9.28
CA ARG A 52 -21.39 -27.56 -8.57
C ARG A 52 -21.07 -28.38 -7.30
N ARG A 53 -19.89 -29.01 -7.26
CA ARG A 53 -19.45 -29.88 -6.15
C ARG A 53 -18.28 -29.30 -5.37
N SER A 54 -17.99 -28.01 -5.53
CA SER A 54 -16.91 -27.39 -4.78
C SER A 54 -17.27 -27.25 -3.30
N ALA A 55 -16.41 -27.77 -2.44
CA ALA A 55 -16.56 -27.64 -0.98
C ALA A 55 -16.24 -26.21 -0.48
N HIS A 56 -15.44 -25.45 -1.26
CA HIS A 56 -14.97 -24.13 -0.88
C HIS A 56 -15.57 -23.04 -1.76
N ASP A 57 -15.95 -21.94 -1.15
CA ASP A 57 -16.38 -20.72 -1.83
C ASP A 57 -15.16 -19.99 -2.40
N PRO A 58 -15.11 -19.66 -3.72
CA PRO A 58 -13.95 -19.02 -4.34
C PRO A 58 -13.58 -17.65 -3.73
N GLY A 59 -14.57 -16.85 -3.32
CA GLY A 59 -14.32 -15.56 -2.68
C GLY A 59 -13.69 -15.71 -1.30
N ARG A 60 -14.11 -16.73 -0.55
CA ARG A 60 -13.46 -17.08 0.72
C ARG A 60 -12.03 -17.58 0.51
N VAL A 61 -11.78 -18.34 -0.54
CA VAL A 61 -10.42 -18.79 -0.87
C VAL A 61 -9.53 -17.58 -1.16
N LEU A 62 -9.99 -16.65 -1.98
CA LEU A 62 -9.23 -15.41 -2.28
C LEU A 62 -9.00 -14.57 -1.01
N ARG A 63 -10.03 -14.40 -0.14
CA ARG A 63 -9.92 -13.76 1.16
C ARG A 63 -8.84 -14.44 2.02
N ASP A 64 -8.83 -15.77 2.04
CA ASP A 64 -7.86 -16.53 2.84
C ASP A 64 -6.43 -16.35 2.35
N VAL A 65 -6.22 -16.23 1.03
CA VAL A 65 -4.91 -15.86 0.45
C VAL A 65 -4.51 -14.44 0.89
N ALA A 66 -5.41 -13.47 0.81
CA ALA A 66 -5.11 -12.10 1.24
C ALA A 66 -4.77 -12.04 2.74
N VAL A 67 -5.49 -12.79 3.59
CA VAL A 67 -5.19 -12.89 5.03
C VAL A 67 -3.83 -13.55 5.26
N MET A 68 -3.51 -14.62 4.53
CA MET A 68 -2.21 -15.30 4.60
C MET A 68 -1.06 -14.36 4.21
N LEU A 69 -1.23 -13.57 3.14
CA LEU A 69 -0.25 -12.56 2.74
C LEU A 69 -0.10 -11.46 3.80
N ALA A 70 -1.20 -11.00 4.39
CA ALA A 70 -1.17 -10.03 5.49
C ALA A 70 -0.43 -10.58 6.71
N ASP A 71 -0.57 -11.88 6.98
CA ASP A 71 0.13 -12.59 8.05
C ASP A 71 1.63 -12.86 7.76
N GLY A 72 2.06 -12.66 6.51
CA GLY A 72 3.47 -12.70 6.11
C GLY A 72 3.87 -13.88 5.23
N GLY A 73 2.90 -14.67 4.78
CA GLY A 73 3.13 -15.64 3.71
C GLY A 73 3.47 -14.93 2.39
N ASP A 74 4.18 -15.62 1.50
CA ASP A 74 4.58 -15.10 0.20
C ASP A 74 4.42 -16.11 -0.95
N CYS A 75 3.89 -17.30 -0.64
CA CYS A 75 3.54 -18.33 -1.62
C CYS A 75 2.24 -19.06 -1.21
N VAL A 76 1.63 -19.78 -2.15
CA VAL A 76 0.32 -20.42 -1.91
C VAL A 76 0.39 -21.51 -0.82
N THR A 77 1.53 -22.19 -0.70
CA THR A 77 1.76 -23.21 0.34
C THR A 77 1.70 -22.69 1.76
N ASP A 78 1.95 -21.36 1.97
CA ASP A 78 1.96 -20.77 3.30
C ASP A 78 0.59 -20.73 3.97
N ILE A 79 -0.48 -21.01 3.20
CA ILE A 79 -1.82 -21.20 3.77
C ILE A 79 -1.87 -22.37 4.77
N ASP A 80 -0.91 -23.29 4.69
CA ASP A 80 -0.73 -24.40 5.61
C ASP A 80 -0.35 -23.96 7.04
N ALA A 81 0.07 -22.70 7.24
CA ALA A 81 0.28 -22.14 8.59
C ALA A 81 -0.97 -22.23 9.48
N TYR A 82 -2.15 -22.33 8.87
CA TYR A 82 -3.43 -22.46 9.58
C TYR A 82 -3.91 -23.91 9.72
N ARG A 83 -3.16 -24.89 9.22
CA ARG A 83 -3.49 -26.33 9.32
C ARG A 83 -3.51 -26.75 10.80
N GLY A 84 -4.51 -27.55 11.15
CA GLY A 84 -4.70 -27.96 12.53
C GLY A 84 -5.39 -26.92 13.43
N GLN A 85 -5.77 -25.76 12.87
CA GLN A 85 -6.43 -24.67 13.59
C GLN A 85 -7.84 -24.38 13.07
N GLU A 86 -8.48 -25.37 12.43
CA GLU A 86 -9.80 -25.26 11.77
C GLU A 86 -10.91 -24.85 12.75
N ARG A 87 -10.74 -25.09 14.04
CA ARG A 87 -11.70 -24.65 15.06
C ARG A 87 -11.78 -23.13 15.19
N LEU A 88 -10.71 -22.42 14.83
CA LEU A 88 -10.66 -20.95 14.84
C LEU A 88 -10.89 -20.37 13.44
N PHE A 89 -10.22 -20.92 12.43
CA PHE A 89 -10.20 -20.35 11.09
C PHE A 89 -11.17 -20.99 10.11
N GLY A 90 -11.84 -22.10 10.49
CA GLY A 90 -12.63 -22.91 9.59
C GLY A 90 -11.77 -23.77 8.67
N ALA A 91 -12.42 -24.61 7.87
CA ALA A 91 -11.74 -25.44 6.86
C ALA A 91 -11.17 -24.54 5.75
N ARG A 92 -9.87 -24.66 5.49
CA ARG A 92 -9.16 -23.95 4.42
C ARG A 92 -9.08 -24.82 3.16
N ALA A 93 -9.04 -24.17 2.01
CA ALA A 93 -8.82 -24.84 0.73
C ALA A 93 -7.38 -25.40 0.68
N SER A 94 -7.21 -26.53 0.00
CA SER A 94 -5.88 -27.06 -0.29
C SER A 94 -5.13 -26.13 -1.28
N GLU A 95 -3.81 -26.25 -1.29
CA GLU A 95 -2.95 -25.54 -2.25
C GLU A 95 -3.47 -25.67 -3.70
N THR A 96 -3.77 -26.90 -4.14
CA THR A 96 -4.30 -27.17 -5.48
C THR A 96 -5.62 -26.45 -5.75
N THR A 97 -6.52 -26.40 -4.77
CA THR A 97 -7.79 -25.68 -4.88
C THR A 97 -7.55 -24.18 -4.93
N THR A 98 -6.64 -23.66 -4.13
CA THR A 98 -6.25 -22.26 -4.11
C THR A 98 -5.67 -21.81 -5.45
N HIS A 99 -4.73 -22.59 -6.00
CA HIS A 99 -4.19 -22.33 -7.34
C HIS A 99 -5.27 -22.32 -8.42
N ARG A 100 -6.23 -23.27 -8.37
CA ARG A 100 -7.33 -23.32 -9.33
C ARG A 100 -8.22 -22.08 -9.24
N VAL A 101 -8.52 -21.59 -8.05
CA VAL A 101 -9.32 -20.38 -7.86
C VAL A 101 -8.58 -19.16 -8.40
N LEU A 102 -7.29 -18.97 -8.07
CA LEU A 102 -6.50 -17.86 -8.56
C LEU A 102 -6.38 -17.84 -10.08
N LYS A 103 -6.15 -19.01 -10.70
CA LYS A 103 -6.07 -19.16 -12.16
C LYS A 103 -7.39 -18.95 -12.90
N ALA A 104 -8.52 -19.08 -12.23
CA ALA A 104 -9.84 -18.87 -12.83
C ALA A 104 -10.24 -17.36 -12.88
N ILE A 105 -9.45 -16.48 -12.29
CA ILE A 105 -9.73 -15.04 -12.26
C ILE A 105 -9.12 -14.40 -13.52
N ASP A 106 -9.96 -14.13 -14.49
CA ASP A 106 -9.65 -13.32 -15.67
C ASP A 106 -9.79 -11.83 -15.37
N GLU A 107 -9.46 -10.95 -16.33
CA GLU A 107 -9.54 -9.48 -16.13
C GLU A 107 -10.96 -9.00 -15.78
N ARG A 108 -12.00 -9.65 -16.32
CA ARG A 108 -13.40 -9.31 -15.99
C ARG A 108 -13.72 -9.62 -14.52
N LEU A 109 -13.28 -10.78 -14.04
CA LEU A 109 -13.45 -11.17 -12.63
C LEU A 109 -12.57 -10.33 -11.72
N LEU A 110 -11.36 -9.98 -12.17
CA LEU A 110 -10.45 -9.10 -11.44
C LEU A 110 -11.07 -7.70 -11.25
N ALA A 111 -11.74 -7.15 -12.27
CA ALA A 111 -12.50 -5.91 -12.12
C ALA A 111 -13.60 -6.02 -11.05
N ARG A 112 -14.31 -7.16 -10.97
CA ARG A 112 -15.30 -7.40 -9.91
C ARG A 112 -14.67 -7.54 -8.52
N VAL A 113 -13.47 -8.14 -8.43
CA VAL A 113 -12.69 -8.21 -7.18
C VAL A 113 -12.30 -6.80 -6.73
N ARG A 114 -11.86 -5.95 -7.65
CA ARG A 114 -11.56 -4.53 -7.39
C ARG A 114 -12.80 -3.79 -6.87
N SER A 115 -13.97 -4.00 -7.47
CA SER A 115 -15.23 -3.40 -6.99
C SER A 115 -15.58 -3.88 -5.59
N ALA A 116 -15.43 -5.17 -5.29
CA ALA A 116 -15.66 -5.71 -3.94
C ALA A 116 -14.73 -5.08 -2.90
N ARG A 117 -13.48 -4.79 -3.27
CA ARG A 117 -12.51 -4.08 -2.42
C ARG A 117 -12.91 -2.62 -2.19
N ALA A 118 -13.39 -1.92 -3.23
CA ALA A 118 -13.89 -0.54 -3.14
C ALA A 118 -15.10 -0.44 -2.20
N GLU A 119 -16.05 -1.38 -2.29
CA GLU A 119 -17.19 -1.45 -1.37
C GLU A 119 -16.76 -1.65 0.09
N ALA A 120 -15.77 -2.49 0.35
CA ALA A 120 -15.25 -2.70 1.69
C ALA A 120 -14.53 -1.44 2.22
N ARG A 121 -13.76 -0.74 1.38
CA ARG A 121 -13.12 0.53 1.72
C ARG A 121 -14.14 1.59 2.11
N ALA A 122 -15.21 1.75 1.34
CA ALA A 122 -16.28 2.70 1.67
C ALA A 122 -16.79 2.47 3.10
N ARG A 123 -17.02 1.21 3.48
CA ARG A 123 -17.48 0.86 4.84
C ARG A 123 -16.44 1.11 5.93
N VAL A 124 -15.16 0.93 5.63
CA VAL A 124 -14.07 1.30 6.55
C VAL A 124 -14.05 2.81 6.77
N TRP A 125 -14.24 3.60 5.71
CA TRP A 125 -14.31 5.05 5.81
C TRP A 125 -15.53 5.51 6.59
N ASP A 126 -16.67 4.89 6.37
CA ASP A 126 -17.90 5.17 7.13
C ASP A 126 -17.79 4.76 8.61
N ALA A 127 -16.93 3.78 8.92
CA ALA A 127 -16.59 3.41 10.30
C ALA A 127 -15.66 4.41 11.01
N GLY A 128 -15.31 5.52 10.38
CA GLY A 128 -14.54 6.62 10.98
C GLY A 128 -13.13 6.78 10.43
N ALA A 129 -12.76 6.05 9.36
CA ALA A 129 -11.43 6.14 8.75
C ALA A 129 -11.37 7.07 7.52
N ARG A 130 -12.44 7.83 7.21
CA ARG A 130 -12.50 8.71 6.03
C ARG A 130 -11.44 9.81 6.14
N PRO A 131 -10.54 9.96 5.15
CA PRO A 131 -9.47 10.96 5.21
C PRO A 131 -9.99 12.39 5.05
N GLY A 132 -9.29 13.35 5.65
CA GLY A 132 -9.63 14.77 5.54
C GLY A 132 -9.34 15.38 4.16
N SER A 133 -8.35 14.85 3.43
CA SER A 133 -7.98 15.20 2.05
C SER A 133 -7.72 13.94 1.24
N ILE A 134 -7.62 14.07 -0.08
CA ILE A 134 -7.34 12.95 -0.98
C ILE A 134 -6.10 13.28 -1.81
N THR A 135 -5.01 12.63 -1.47
CA THR A 135 -3.75 12.74 -2.20
C THR A 135 -3.31 11.37 -2.70
N LEU A 136 -3.24 11.21 -4.00
CA LEU A 136 -2.89 9.96 -4.69
C LEU A 136 -1.41 9.98 -5.07
N ASN A 137 -0.62 9.05 -4.54
CA ASN A 137 0.78 8.90 -4.91
C ASN A 137 0.91 7.78 -5.95
N ILE A 138 1.36 8.10 -7.15
CA ILE A 138 1.69 7.13 -8.18
C ILE A 138 3.20 6.93 -8.19
N ASP A 139 3.64 5.68 -8.12
CA ASP A 139 5.06 5.33 -8.21
C ASP A 139 5.25 3.91 -8.75
N ALA A 140 6.39 3.66 -9.35
CA ALA A 140 6.78 2.36 -9.87
C ALA A 140 7.81 1.69 -8.96
N THR A 141 7.85 0.36 -8.99
CA THR A 141 8.85 -0.37 -8.23
C THR A 141 9.36 -1.58 -9.00
N LEU A 142 10.64 -1.91 -8.81
CA LEU A 142 11.22 -3.12 -9.39
C LEU A 142 10.95 -4.33 -8.48
N LEU A 143 10.49 -5.41 -9.09
CA LEU A 143 10.33 -6.73 -8.45
C LEU A 143 11.25 -7.73 -9.15
N THR A 144 12.10 -8.38 -8.40
CA THR A 144 13.03 -9.39 -8.93
C THR A 144 12.30 -10.71 -9.18
N ALA A 145 12.51 -11.31 -10.35
CA ALA A 145 12.12 -12.68 -10.64
C ALA A 145 13.38 -13.56 -10.69
N HIS A 146 13.31 -14.72 -10.03
CA HIS A 146 14.42 -15.67 -9.98
C HIS A 146 14.33 -16.78 -11.05
N SER A 147 13.30 -16.73 -11.87
CA SER A 147 13.04 -17.69 -12.95
C SER A 147 12.42 -16.98 -14.15
N GLU A 148 12.52 -17.60 -15.32
CA GLU A 148 11.82 -17.14 -16.51
C GLU A 148 10.31 -17.24 -16.27
N LYS A 149 9.66 -16.10 -16.28
CA LYS A 149 8.21 -15.94 -16.18
C LYS A 149 7.74 -15.12 -17.37
N GLU A 150 6.53 -15.32 -17.77
CA GLU A 150 5.96 -14.56 -18.88
C GLU A 150 6.10 -13.06 -18.66
N LEU A 151 6.70 -12.34 -19.63
CA LEU A 151 6.99 -10.92 -19.61
C LEU A 151 7.97 -10.45 -18.50
N ALA A 152 8.63 -11.36 -17.77
CA ALA A 152 9.78 -10.97 -16.98
C ALA A 152 10.92 -10.55 -17.91
N ALA A 153 11.57 -9.44 -17.63
CA ALA A 153 12.61 -8.87 -18.48
C ALA A 153 13.70 -8.16 -17.67
N GLY A 154 14.84 -7.89 -18.33
CA GLY A 154 15.89 -7.06 -17.77
C GLY A 154 15.43 -5.63 -17.55
N ASN A 155 15.83 -5.02 -16.45
CA ASN A 155 15.45 -3.64 -16.11
C ASN A 155 16.64 -2.68 -16.15
N TYR A 156 16.38 -1.37 -16.07
CA TYR A 156 17.39 -0.31 -16.16
C TYR A 156 18.44 -0.32 -15.02
N LYS A 157 18.19 -1.08 -13.93
CA LYS A 157 19.17 -1.30 -12.84
C LYS A 157 19.94 -2.60 -13.00
N HIS A 158 19.97 -3.19 -14.20
CA HIS A 158 20.62 -4.46 -14.51
C HIS A 158 20.11 -5.67 -13.70
N GLY A 159 18.89 -5.57 -13.16
CA GLY A 159 18.15 -6.69 -12.57
C GLY A 159 17.21 -7.34 -13.60
N TYR A 160 16.56 -8.44 -13.21
CA TYR A 160 15.61 -9.17 -14.03
C TYR A 160 14.28 -9.36 -13.27
N GLY A 161 13.15 -9.13 -13.92
CA GLY A 161 11.84 -9.32 -13.30
C GLY A 161 10.75 -8.45 -13.87
N PHE A 162 10.02 -7.71 -13.00
CA PHE A 162 8.87 -6.90 -13.35
C PHE A 162 9.02 -5.47 -12.82
N HIS A 163 8.24 -4.56 -13.41
CA HIS A 163 8.24 -3.14 -13.04
C HIS A 163 6.81 -2.61 -12.87
N PRO A 164 6.04 -3.13 -11.85
CA PRO A 164 4.68 -2.66 -11.62
C PRO A 164 4.65 -1.16 -11.31
N LEU A 165 3.55 -0.53 -11.73
CA LEU A 165 3.17 0.84 -11.38
C LEU A 165 1.96 0.77 -10.45
N GLY A 166 2.00 1.49 -9.33
CA GLY A 166 0.93 1.48 -8.35
C GLY A 166 0.52 2.87 -7.88
N CYS A 167 -0.62 2.94 -7.20
CA CYS A 167 -1.17 4.14 -6.62
C CYS A 167 -1.61 3.89 -5.16
N TRP A 168 -1.21 4.78 -4.27
CA TRP A 168 -1.52 4.73 -2.84
C TRP A 168 -2.13 6.05 -2.37
N LEU A 169 -3.05 5.96 -1.42
CA LEU A 169 -3.61 7.12 -0.74
C LEU A 169 -2.66 7.58 0.37
N ASP A 170 -2.20 8.82 0.28
CA ASP A 170 -1.18 9.36 1.18
C ASP A 170 -1.63 9.46 2.64
N GLU A 171 -2.86 9.85 2.86
CA GLU A 171 -3.41 10.15 4.18
C GLU A 171 -3.59 8.89 5.04
N THR A 172 -3.92 7.77 4.42
CA THR A 172 -4.23 6.52 5.12
C THR A 172 -3.19 5.42 4.87
N GLY A 173 -2.42 5.52 3.78
CA GLY A 173 -1.49 4.49 3.34
C GLY A 173 -2.16 3.30 2.64
N GLU A 174 -3.46 3.41 2.31
CA GLU A 174 -4.19 2.38 1.57
C GLU A 174 -3.64 2.19 0.16
N ALA A 175 -3.56 0.95 -0.29
CA ALA A 175 -3.20 0.62 -1.66
C ALA A 175 -4.44 0.74 -2.55
N LEU A 176 -4.47 1.65 -3.51
CA LEU A 176 -5.64 1.84 -4.35
C LEU A 176 -5.60 0.97 -5.60
N ALA A 177 -4.50 0.99 -6.34
CA ALA A 177 -4.38 0.24 -7.59
C ALA A 177 -2.93 -0.17 -7.86
N ALA A 178 -2.75 -1.21 -8.66
CA ALA A 178 -1.48 -1.49 -9.30
C ALA A 178 -1.70 -2.29 -10.60
N ILE A 179 -0.89 -2.00 -11.60
CA ILE A 179 -0.76 -2.80 -12.81
C ILE A 179 0.62 -3.44 -12.85
N LEU A 180 0.65 -4.72 -13.20
CA LEU A 180 1.89 -5.42 -13.48
C LEU A 180 2.41 -4.97 -14.85
N ARG A 181 3.73 -4.78 -14.96
CA ARG A 181 4.37 -4.42 -16.22
C ARG A 181 5.64 -5.25 -16.42
N PRO A 182 6.07 -5.48 -17.67
CA PRO A 182 7.37 -6.08 -17.95
C PRO A 182 8.51 -5.34 -17.25
N GLY A 183 9.60 -6.04 -16.95
CA GLY A 183 10.76 -5.44 -16.28
C GLY A 183 11.41 -4.27 -17.03
N ASN A 184 11.32 -4.29 -18.36
CA ASN A 184 11.81 -3.24 -19.26
C ASN A 184 10.77 -2.16 -19.58
N ALA A 185 9.62 -2.11 -18.89
CA ALA A 185 8.63 -1.05 -19.08
C ALA A 185 9.22 0.32 -18.78
N GLY A 186 8.93 1.29 -19.65
CA GLY A 186 9.39 2.68 -19.50
C GLY A 186 8.82 3.35 -18.25
N SER A 187 9.55 4.32 -17.72
CA SER A 187 9.09 5.10 -16.57
C SER A 187 7.98 6.10 -16.94
N ASN A 188 8.05 6.69 -18.15
CA ASN A 188 7.23 7.82 -18.59
C ASN A 188 6.10 7.38 -19.53
N THR A 189 5.41 6.27 -19.25
CA THR A 189 4.29 5.79 -20.06
C THR A 189 3.00 6.45 -19.56
N ALA A 190 2.54 7.52 -20.24
CA ALA A 190 1.32 8.25 -19.87
C ALA A 190 0.10 7.33 -19.78
N ALA A 191 -0.05 6.40 -20.72
CA ALA A 191 -1.16 5.45 -20.76
C ALA A 191 -1.21 4.56 -19.49
N ASP A 192 -0.07 4.12 -18.98
CA ASP A 192 0.00 3.32 -17.76
C ASP A 192 -0.38 4.16 -16.54
N HIS A 193 0.11 5.40 -16.44
CA HIS A 193 -0.26 6.34 -15.38
C HIS A 193 -1.76 6.64 -15.39
N PHE A 194 -2.34 6.86 -16.56
CA PHE A 194 -3.76 7.09 -16.72
C PHE A 194 -4.58 5.85 -16.31
N THR A 195 -4.15 4.66 -16.72
CA THR A 195 -4.80 3.40 -16.36
C THR A 195 -4.79 3.21 -14.83
N VAL A 196 -3.64 3.40 -14.18
CA VAL A 196 -3.53 3.27 -12.72
C VAL A 196 -4.35 4.32 -12.00
N LEU A 197 -4.37 5.57 -12.50
CA LEU A 197 -5.19 6.63 -11.93
C LEU A 197 -6.68 6.28 -12.02
N GLY A 198 -7.17 5.82 -13.18
CA GLY A 198 -8.56 5.40 -13.36
C GLY A 198 -8.96 4.25 -12.42
N LEU A 199 -8.09 3.24 -12.27
CA LEU A 199 -8.30 2.16 -11.33
C LEU A 199 -8.29 2.63 -9.86
N ALA A 200 -7.44 3.60 -9.52
CA ALA A 200 -7.37 4.18 -8.18
C ALA A 200 -8.62 5.02 -7.85
N LEU A 201 -9.09 5.84 -8.79
CA LEU A 201 -10.33 6.60 -8.64
C LEU A 201 -11.55 5.69 -8.45
N ALA A 202 -11.60 4.57 -9.17
CA ALA A 202 -12.64 3.56 -9.00
C ALA A 202 -12.65 2.86 -7.62
N GLN A 203 -11.58 3.05 -6.83
CA GLN A 203 -11.51 2.57 -5.44
C GLN A 203 -12.09 3.58 -4.43
N LEU A 204 -12.32 4.81 -4.82
CA LEU A 204 -12.86 5.85 -3.95
C LEU A 204 -14.40 5.82 -3.93
N PRO A 205 -15.04 6.10 -2.79
CA PRO A 205 -16.48 6.30 -2.74
C PRO A 205 -16.92 7.43 -3.69
N ALA A 206 -18.08 7.29 -4.31
CA ALA A 206 -18.55 8.23 -5.34
C ALA A 206 -18.68 9.68 -4.83
N GLU A 207 -19.10 9.86 -3.59
CA GLU A 207 -19.18 11.17 -2.95
C GLU A 207 -17.82 11.85 -2.75
N ASP A 208 -16.75 11.06 -2.61
CA ASP A 208 -15.40 11.58 -2.42
C ASP A 208 -14.74 11.99 -3.75
N LEU A 209 -15.24 11.52 -4.88
CA LEU A 209 -14.78 11.95 -6.21
C LEU A 209 -15.15 13.43 -6.51
N MET A 210 -16.09 13.99 -5.77
CA MET A 210 -16.45 15.41 -5.88
C MET A 210 -15.54 16.35 -5.07
N ARG A 211 -14.63 15.80 -4.28
CA ARG A 211 -13.64 16.56 -3.49
C ARG A 211 -12.44 16.93 -4.36
N GLU A 212 -11.65 17.90 -3.89
CA GLU A 212 -10.35 18.16 -4.51
C GLU A 212 -9.44 16.92 -4.35
N ILE A 213 -8.97 16.38 -5.47
CA ILE A 213 -8.03 15.28 -5.52
C ILE A 213 -6.70 15.80 -6.05
N LEU A 214 -5.61 15.52 -5.34
CA LEU A 214 -4.25 15.80 -5.78
C LEU A 214 -3.55 14.50 -6.18
N VAL A 215 -3.02 14.43 -7.39
CA VAL A 215 -2.14 13.35 -7.82
C VAL A 215 -0.69 13.80 -7.72
N ARG A 216 0.15 12.97 -7.12
CA ARG A 216 1.61 13.19 -7.08
C ARG A 216 2.33 12.01 -7.76
N ALA A 217 3.33 12.33 -8.56
CA ALA A 217 4.21 11.36 -9.18
C ALA A 217 5.66 11.89 -9.19
N ASP A 218 6.62 10.99 -9.42
CA ASP A 218 7.99 11.37 -9.71
C ASP A 218 8.13 11.90 -11.16
N ILE A 219 9.36 11.98 -11.66
CA ILE A 219 9.64 12.38 -13.05
C ILE A 219 8.94 11.44 -14.05
N GLY A 220 8.61 10.19 -13.68
CA GLY A 220 7.84 9.29 -14.52
C GLY A 220 6.46 9.83 -14.91
N GLY A 221 5.85 10.66 -14.07
CA GLY A 221 4.61 11.37 -14.36
C GLY A 221 4.76 12.64 -15.20
N GLN A 222 5.98 13.07 -15.53
CA GLN A 222 6.27 14.28 -16.31
C GLN A 222 5.98 14.05 -17.80
N THR A 223 4.72 13.92 -18.15
CA THR A 223 4.28 13.84 -19.55
C THR A 223 3.13 14.82 -19.80
N HIS A 224 3.15 15.49 -20.96
CA HIS A 224 2.08 16.42 -21.35
C HIS A 224 0.71 15.73 -21.33
N ALA A 225 0.64 14.48 -21.85
CA ALA A 225 -0.59 13.73 -21.91
C ALA A 225 -1.15 13.45 -20.51
N PHE A 226 -0.33 12.95 -19.58
CA PHE A 226 -0.81 12.62 -18.22
C PHE A 226 -1.29 13.85 -17.45
N THR A 227 -0.56 14.99 -17.55
CA THR A 227 -0.97 16.22 -16.86
C THR A 227 -2.22 16.84 -17.49
N ALA A 228 -2.38 16.75 -18.82
CA ALA A 228 -3.61 17.16 -19.51
C ALA A 228 -4.80 16.29 -19.09
N ASP A 229 -4.64 14.96 -19.06
CA ASP A 229 -5.67 14.03 -18.59
C ASP A 229 -6.11 14.31 -17.14
N CYS A 230 -5.15 14.61 -16.24
CA CYS A 230 -5.47 15.03 -14.88
C CYS A 230 -6.33 16.30 -14.88
N ARG A 231 -5.95 17.30 -15.65
CA ARG A 231 -6.69 18.56 -15.76
C ARG A 231 -8.11 18.38 -16.30
N ASP A 232 -8.24 17.59 -17.36
CA ASP A 232 -9.54 17.30 -17.99
C ASP A 232 -10.47 16.53 -17.05
N ALA A 233 -9.89 15.69 -16.17
CA ALA A 233 -10.62 15.00 -15.12
C ALA A 233 -10.91 15.88 -13.87
N GLY A 234 -10.49 17.13 -13.84
CA GLY A 234 -10.64 18.02 -12.69
C GLY A 234 -9.75 17.66 -11.49
N ILE A 235 -8.65 16.94 -11.74
CA ILE A 235 -7.72 16.46 -10.72
C ILE A 235 -6.48 17.35 -10.74
N ARG A 236 -6.08 17.85 -9.56
CA ARG A 236 -4.83 18.60 -9.41
C ARG A 236 -3.64 17.66 -9.50
N PHE A 237 -2.55 18.13 -10.08
CA PHE A 237 -1.32 17.36 -10.17
C PHE A 237 -0.11 18.04 -9.54
N SER A 238 0.88 17.23 -9.17
CA SER A 238 2.20 17.66 -8.71
C SER A 238 3.21 16.59 -9.09
N VAL A 239 3.92 16.79 -10.19
CA VAL A 239 4.84 15.80 -10.78
C VAL A 239 6.27 16.29 -10.75
N GLY A 240 7.22 15.40 -10.48
CA GLY A 240 8.63 15.73 -10.57
C GLY A 240 8.97 16.32 -11.95
N TYR A 241 9.90 17.26 -12.01
CA TYR A 241 10.31 17.90 -13.26
C TYR A 241 11.81 17.75 -13.47
N GLU A 242 12.19 17.41 -14.69
CA GLU A 242 13.59 17.17 -15.04
C GLU A 242 14.43 18.44 -14.91
N LEU A 243 15.61 18.31 -14.30
CA LEU A 243 16.58 19.35 -14.16
C LEU A 243 17.43 19.50 -15.44
N SER A 244 16.80 19.98 -16.54
CA SER A 244 17.47 20.23 -17.81
C SER A 244 18.46 21.41 -17.72
N GLU A 245 19.32 21.56 -18.72
CA GLU A 245 20.23 22.73 -18.82
C GLU A 245 19.48 24.06 -18.81
N THR A 246 18.34 24.14 -19.45
CA THR A 246 17.48 25.34 -19.46
C THR A 246 16.97 25.66 -18.06
N VAL A 247 16.52 24.66 -17.31
CA VAL A 247 16.05 24.81 -15.93
C VAL A 247 17.21 25.24 -15.02
N ARG A 248 18.39 24.65 -15.18
CA ARG A 248 19.59 25.03 -14.44
C ARG A 248 19.99 26.49 -14.70
N ALA A 249 19.99 26.90 -15.97
CA ALA A 249 20.27 28.31 -16.34
C ALA A 249 19.27 29.27 -15.71
N ALA A 250 18.00 28.90 -15.64
CA ALA A 250 16.96 29.68 -14.97
C ALA A 250 17.17 29.77 -13.45
N ILE A 251 17.59 28.68 -12.80
CA ILE A 251 17.89 28.65 -11.36
C ILE A 251 19.04 29.61 -11.02
N LEU A 252 20.10 29.61 -11.84
CA LEU A 252 21.28 30.47 -11.62
C LEU A 252 20.97 31.96 -11.76
N GLN A 253 19.86 32.33 -12.38
CA GLN A 253 19.40 33.74 -12.50
C GLN A 253 18.51 34.17 -11.34
N VAL A 254 18.15 33.28 -10.41
CA VAL A 254 17.31 33.59 -9.25
C VAL A 254 18.15 34.34 -8.23
N THR A 255 17.73 35.56 -7.84
CA THR A 255 18.39 36.34 -6.81
C THR A 255 18.08 35.82 -5.41
N GLU A 256 18.94 36.08 -4.43
CA GLU A 256 18.75 35.63 -3.03
C GLU A 256 17.36 35.99 -2.46
N THR A 257 16.85 37.16 -2.82
CA THR A 257 15.57 37.70 -2.32
C THR A 257 14.34 36.93 -2.87
N GLN A 258 14.51 36.13 -3.94
CA GLN A 258 13.44 35.33 -4.55
C GLN A 258 13.35 33.93 -3.94
N TRP A 259 14.30 33.55 -3.10
CA TRP A 259 14.25 32.28 -2.37
C TRP A 259 13.53 32.47 -1.03
N VAL A 260 12.45 31.72 -0.81
CA VAL A 260 11.76 31.69 0.47
C VAL A 260 12.17 30.43 1.23
N GLN A 261 12.20 30.53 2.56
CA GLN A 261 12.57 29.40 3.40
C GLN A 261 11.57 28.25 3.21
N ALA A 262 12.06 27.04 2.97
CA ALA A 262 11.23 25.84 2.99
C ALA A 262 10.71 25.54 4.40
N ILE A 263 9.59 24.83 4.52
CA ILE A 263 8.99 24.47 5.81
C ILE A 263 9.02 22.96 6.05
N ASN A 264 9.03 22.57 7.32
CA ASN A 264 8.87 21.19 7.74
C ASN A 264 7.37 20.82 7.93
N ALA A 265 7.08 19.57 8.27
CA ALA A 265 5.72 19.10 8.49
C ALA A 265 4.95 19.81 9.62
N GLY A 266 5.67 20.44 10.56
CA GLY A 266 5.10 21.26 11.62
C GLY A 266 4.87 22.72 11.24
N GLY A 267 5.14 23.10 9.98
CA GLY A 267 5.01 24.49 9.50
C GLY A 267 6.16 25.42 9.91
N LEU A 268 7.21 24.88 10.54
CA LEU A 268 8.39 25.65 10.93
C LEU A 268 9.42 25.65 9.81
N ASN A 269 10.29 26.66 9.78
CA ASN A 269 11.39 26.75 8.82
C ASN A 269 12.24 25.48 8.82
N ARG A 270 12.53 24.99 7.61
CA ARG A 270 13.45 23.87 7.40
C ARG A 270 14.85 24.41 7.16
N ASP A 271 15.75 24.11 8.09
CA ASP A 271 17.14 24.57 7.97
C ASP A 271 17.83 24.02 6.72
N GLY A 272 18.60 24.89 6.06
CA GLY A 272 19.37 24.54 4.86
C GLY A 272 18.53 24.26 3.59
N ALA A 273 17.24 24.65 3.55
CA ALA A 273 16.39 24.44 2.39
C ALA A 273 15.56 25.68 2.04
N TRP A 274 15.47 25.99 0.76
CA TRP A 274 14.75 27.13 0.20
C TRP A 274 13.92 26.72 -1.01
N VAL A 275 12.92 27.52 -1.35
CA VAL A 275 12.00 27.30 -2.46
C VAL A 275 11.89 28.56 -3.29
N THR A 276 11.83 28.41 -4.60
CA THR A 276 11.56 29.50 -5.54
C THR A 276 10.62 29.05 -6.64
N GLU A 277 9.98 29.99 -7.31
CA GLU A 277 9.14 29.72 -8.49
C GLU A 277 9.89 30.12 -9.76
N LEU A 278 9.84 29.24 -10.77
CA LEU A 278 10.51 29.42 -12.07
C LEU A 278 9.52 29.56 -13.22
N THR A 279 8.22 29.68 -12.96
CA THR A 279 7.14 29.68 -13.94
C THR A 279 7.38 30.70 -15.07
N ASP A 280 7.76 31.94 -14.74
CA ASP A 280 8.01 33.02 -15.71
C ASP A 280 9.38 32.92 -16.41
N ARG A 281 10.20 31.93 -16.08
CA ARG A 281 11.56 31.74 -16.62
C ARG A 281 11.69 30.58 -17.56
N ILE A 282 10.67 29.72 -17.63
CA ILE A 282 10.63 28.48 -18.43
C ILE A 282 9.40 28.52 -19.30
N ASP A 283 9.54 28.15 -20.55
CA ASP A 283 8.40 27.99 -21.43
C ASP A 283 7.57 26.77 -21.03
N LEU A 284 6.41 27.04 -20.46
CA LEU A 284 5.43 26.06 -20.03
C LEU A 284 4.20 25.99 -20.94
N SER A 285 4.26 26.59 -22.13
CA SER A 285 3.11 26.70 -23.07
C SER A 285 2.58 25.34 -23.55
N ALA A 286 3.44 24.30 -23.52
CA ALA A 286 3.04 22.92 -23.87
C ALA A 286 2.36 22.18 -22.71
N TRP A 287 2.34 22.75 -21.50
CA TRP A 287 1.70 22.18 -20.31
C TRP A 287 0.30 22.78 -20.11
N PRO A 288 -0.58 22.14 -19.32
CA PRO A 288 -1.89 22.69 -19.01
C PRO A 288 -1.81 24.15 -18.52
N GLU A 289 -2.78 24.97 -18.92
CA GLU A 289 -2.84 26.38 -18.50
C GLU A 289 -2.86 26.49 -16.98
N GLY A 290 -2.11 27.44 -16.43
CA GLY A 290 -1.92 27.61 -14.98
C GLY A 290 -0.90 26.68 -14.36
N SER A 291 -0.17 25.90 -15.17
CA SER A 291 0.96 25.11 -14.67
C SER A 291 2.07 26.00 -14.14
N ARG A 292 2.65 25.61 -13.02
CA ARG A 292 3.70 26.32 -12.28
C ARG A 292 4.90 25.42 -12.09
N LEU A 293 6.09 25.95 -12.28
CA LEU A 293 7.35 25.25 -12.02
C LEU A 293 7.98 25.77 -10.74
N ILE A 294 8.09 24.90 -9.74
CA ILE A 294 8.64 25.22 -8.43
C ILE A 294 9.94 24.45 -8.23
N CYS A 295 10.95 25.13 -7.71
CA CYS A 295 12.26 24.57 -7.44
C CYS A 295 12.59 24.67 -5.95
N ARG A 296 13.05 23.55 -5.38
CA ARG A 296 13.67 23.48 -4.06
C ARG A 296 15.18 23.41 -4.21
N SER A 297 15.87 24.26 -3.43
CA SER A 297 17.31 24.20 -3.17
C SER A 297 17.51 23.67 -1.76
N GLU A 298 18.34 22.64 -1.56
CA GLU A 298 18.65 22.16 -0.22
C GLU A 298 20.11 21.73 -0.10
N ARG A 299 20.67 21.89 1.09
CA ARG A 299 21.98 21.30 1.41
C ARG A 299 21.82 19.79 1.50
N PRO A 300 22.63 19.02 0.75
CA PRO A 300 22.62 17.56 0.87
C PRO A 300 22.90 17.14 2.32
N HIS A 301 22.28 16.01 2.72
CA HIS A 301 22.52 15.41 4.04
C HIS A 301 24.04 15.12 4.21
N PRO A 302 24.61 15.30 5.41
CA PRO A 302 25.99 14.90 5.70
C PRO A 302 26.24 13.45 5.28
N GLY A 303 27.25 13.22 4.43
CA GLY A 303 27.56 11.90 3.85
C GLY A 303 26.85 11.59 2.52
N ALA A 304 25.98 12.45 2.01
CA ALA A 304 25.45 12.31 0.66
C ALA A 304 26.55 12.54 -0.39
N GLN A 305 26.61 11.68 -1.41
CA GLN A 305 27.50 11.91 -2.54
C GLN A 305 26.97 13.06 -3.40
N PHE A 306 27.85 14.01 -3.72
CA PHE A 306 27.54 15.05 -4.69
C PHE A 306 27.39 14.44 -6.07
N THR A 307 26.42 14.92 -6.81
CA THR A 307 26.22 14.57 -8.22
C THR A 307 26.67 15.73 -9.10
N ILE A 308 26.83 15.49 -10.41
CA ILE A 308 27.11 16.55 -11.39
C ILE A 308 26.02 17.62 -11.47
N PHE A 309 24.86 17.34 -10.85
CA PHE A 309 23.72 18.26 -10.80
C PHE A 309 23.69 19.09 -9.52
N ASP A 310 24.58 18.85 -8.56
CA ASP A 310 24.70 19.67 -7.34
C ASP A 310 25.60 20.86 -7.67
N ASP A 311 25.13 22.09 -7.40
CA ASP A 311 25.84 23.32 -7.71
C ASP A 311 26.05 24.14 -6.43
N HIS A 312 27.27 24.68 -6.25
CA HIS A 312 27.64 25.48 -5.06
C HIS A 312 27.32 24.82 -3.71
N GLY A 313 27.31 23.47 -3.66
CA GLY A 313 27.01 22.72 -2.44
C GLY A 313 25.49 22.55 -2.16
N TYR A 314 24.64 22.86 -3.12
CA TYR A 314 23.20 22.70 -3.04
C TYR A 314 22.70 21.69 -4.08
N ARG A 315 21.68 20.92 -3.69
CA ARG A 315 20.91 20.05 -4.57
C ARG A 315 19.61 20.72 -4.94
N TYR A 316 19.30 20.72 -6.22
CA TYR A 316 18.04 21.25 -6.75
C TYR A 316 17.07 20.14 -7.10
N THR A 317 15.80 20.37 -6.81
CA THR A 317 14.70 19.46 -7.17
C THR A 317 13.54 20.32 -7.66
N CYS A 318 13.08 20.08 -8.88
CA CYS A 318 11.97 20.80 -9.48
C CYS A 318 10.73 19.93 -9.57
N PHE A 319 9.56 20.55 -9.50
CA PHE A 319 8.29 19.90 -9.77
C PHE A 319 7.32 20.87 -10.46
N LEU A 320 6.50 20.29 -11.33
CA LEU A 320 5.43 20.97 -12.04
C LEU A 320 4.12 20.72 -11.31
N THR A 321 3.30 21.76 -11.15
CA THR A 321 2.00 21.65 -10.49
C THR A 321 1.00 22.66 -11.04
N ASP A 322 -0.29 22.33 -10.98
CA ASP A 322 -1.40 23.25 -11.28
C ASP A 322 -2.13 23.71 -10.00
N GLN A 323 -1.56 23.42 -8.82
CA GLN A 323 -2.13 23.84 -7.55
C GLN A 323 -2.09 25.37 -7.41
N GLU A 324 -3.18 25.92 -6.91
CA GLU A 324 -3.33 27.33 -6.61
C GLU A 324 -2.69 27.71 -5.27
N GLY A 325 -2.56 29.02 -5.03
CA GLY A 325 -2.05 29.59 -3.79
C GLY A 325 -0.67 30.19 -3.91
N ASN A 326 -0.41 31.23 -3.09
CA ASN A 326 0.83 32.01 -3.15
C ASN A 326 1.92 31.46 -2.24
N ASP A 327 1.61 30.50 -1.36
CA ASP A 327 2.58 29.93 -0.43
C ASP A 327 3.32 28.75 -1.09
N ILE A 328 4.36 29.06 -1.84
CA ILE A 328 5.15 28.03 -2.56
C ILE A 328 5.87 27.08 -1.61
N ALA A 329 6.15 27.47 -0.37
CA ALA A 329 6.73 26.56 0.62
C ALA A 329 5.74 25.47 1.05
N LYS A 330 4.43 25.76 1.11
CA LYS A 330 3.40 24.73 1.32
C LYS A 330 3.24 23.82 0.12
N LEU A 331 3.31 24.35 -1.10
CA LEU A 331 3.26 23.53 -2.31
C LEU A 331 4.45 22.56 -2.35
N GLU A 332 5.65 23.02 -2.00
CA GLU A 332 6.84 22.17 -1.89
C GLU A 332 6.66 21.10 -0.82
N LEU A 333 6.18 21.46 0.36
CA LEU A 333 5.91 20.50 1.44
C LEU A 333 4.92 19.42 1.00
N ARG A 334 3.86 19.78 0.30
CA ARG A 334 2.90 18.83 -0.27
C ARG A 334 3.55 17.92 -1.30
N HIS A 335 4.35 18.46 -2.22
CA HIS A 335 5.06 17.65 -3.22
C HIS A 335 6.07 16.71 -2.56
N ARG A 336 6.89 17.20 -1.65
CA ARG A 336 7.90 16.41 -0.92
C ARG A 336 7.28 15.27 -0.12
N GLY A 337 6.05 15.42 0.34
CA GLY A 337 5.26 14.36 0.97
C GLY A 337 5.12 13.10 0.09
N ARG A 338 5.35 13.18 -1.23
CA ARG A 338 5.39 12.04 -2.14
C ARG A 338 6.34 10.93 -1.66
N ALA A 339 7.46 11.29 -1.04
CA ALA A 339 8.43 10.31 -0.56
C ALA A 339 7.83 9.23 0.36
N ARG A 340 6.68 9.48 0.99
CA ARG A 340 5.97 8.48 1.81
C ARG A 340 5.47 7.26 1.02
N VAL A 341 5.35 7.39 -0.32
CA VAL A 341 5.00 6.25 -1.17
C VAL A 341 6.02 5.11 -1.09
N GLU A 342 7.29 5.44 -0.83
CA GLU A 342 8.35 4.43 -0.66
C GLU A 342 8.09 3.53 0.55
N ASP A 343 7.51 4.08 1.62
CA ASP A 343 7.07 3.32 2.80
C ASP A 343 5.87 2.43 2.48
N SER A 344 4.93 2.92 1.66
CA SER A 344 3.78 2.14 1.19
C SER A 344 4.23 1.00 0.29
N ILE A 345 5.17 1.24 -0.63
CA ILE A 345 5.77 0.21 -1.49
C ILE A 345 6.52 -0.83 -0.66
N ARG A 346 7.31 -0.39 0.34
CA ARG A 346 8.02 -1.29 1.26
C ARG A 346 7.03 -2.17 2.02
N SER A 347 5.95 -1.58 2.53
CA SER A 347 4.87 -2.31 3.20
C SER A 347 4.20 -3.31 2.27
N GLY A 348 3.93 -2.95 1.02
CA GLY A 348 3.40 -3.86 -0.01
C GLY A 348 4.35 -5.02 -0.31
N LYS A 349 5.65 -4.74 -0.46
CA LYS A 349 6.68 -5.77 -0.64
C LYS A 349 6.76 -6.73 0.55
N ASP A 350 6.55 -6.24 1.75
CA ASP A 350 6.49 -7.06 2.96
C ASP A 350 5.12 -7.79 3.11
N THR A 351 4.18 -7.59 2.18
CA THR A 351 2.81 -8.13 2.24
C THR A 351 2.45 -8.80 0.91
N GLY A 352 3.31 -9.70 0.43
CA GLY A 352 3.09 -10.56 -0.74
C GLY A 352 3.50 -9.97 -2.10
N MET A 353 3.69 -8.64 -2.24
CA MET A 353 4.04 -8.03 -3.53
C MET A 353 5.46 -8.37 -3.99
N ARG A 354 6.36 -8.74 -3.08
CA ARG A 354 7.77 -9.06 -3.40
C ARG A 354 7.90 -10.31 -4.26
N ASN A 355 7.08 -11.33 -4.01
CA ASN A 355 7.10 -12.60 -4.72
C ASN A 355 5.87 -12.70 -5.62
N LEU A 356 6.09 -12.89 -6.92
CA LEU A 356 5.06 -13.17 -7.91
C LEU A 356 5.19 -14.66 -8.31
N PRO A 357 4.40 -15.58 -7.70
CA PRO A 357 4.72 -17.00 -7.71
C PRO A 357 4.35 -17.72 -9.00
N HIS A 358 3.54 -17.11 -9.87
CA HIS A 358 3.03 -17.77 -11.07
C HIS A 358 3.98 -17.58 -12.27
N HIS A 359 3.87 -18.51 -13.25
CA HIS A 359 4.55 -18.36 -14.54
C HIS A 359 3.80 -17.37 -15.44
N ALA A 360 2.48 -17.52 -15.56
CA ALA A 360 1.65 -16.65 -16.40
C ALA A 360 1.53 -15.23 -15.83
N PHE A 361 1.61 -14.25 -16.71
CA PHE A 361 1.57 -12.83 -16.35
C PHE A 361 0.23 -12.41 -15.73
N GLU A 362 -0.88 -12.85 -16.30
CA GLU A 362 -2.22 -12.56 -15.79
C GLU A 362 -2.46 -13.12 -14.38
N HIS A 363 -1.92 -14.30 -14.07
CA HIS A 363 -2.02 -14.87 -12.73
C HIS A 363 -1.17 -14.09 -11.72
N ASN A 364 -0.03 -13.53 -12.14
CA ASN A 364 0.76 -12.62 -11.32
C ASN A 364 0.07 -11.26 -11.13
N GLN A 365 -0.71 -10.78 -12.11
CA GLN A 365 -1.56 -9.60 -11.91
C GLN A 365 -2.65 -9.87 -10.86
N THR A 366 -3.26 -11.05 -10.87
CA THR A 366 -4.22 -11.48 -9.83
C THR A 366 -3.57 -11.56 -8.44
N TRP A 367 -2.35 -12.10 -8.37
CA TRP A 367 -1.57 -12.13 -7.12
C TRP A 367 -1.21 -10.73 -6.62
N LEU A 368 -0.81 -9.84 -7.51
CA LEU A 368 -0.54 -8.44 -7.19
C LEU A 368 -1.78 -7.77 -6.59
N GLU A 369 -2.96 -7.93 -7.20
CA GLU A 369 -4.22 -7.41 -6.66
C GLU A 369 -4.54 -8.00 -5.27
N THR A 370 -4.30 -9.31 -5.09
CA THR A 370 -4.50 -9.97 -3.79
C THR A 370 -3.54 -9.42 -2.73
N SER A 371 -2.31 -9.05 -3.13
CA SER A 371 -1.33 -8.39 -2.25
C SER A 371 -1.78 -6.97 -1.85
N LEU A 372 -2.46 -6.23 -2.75
CA LEU A 372 -3.06 -4.94 -2.40
C LEU A 372 -4.20 -5.11 -1.39
N ILE A 373 -5.05 -6.13 -1.54
CA ILE A 373 -6.07 -6.46 -0.52
C ILE A 373 -5.41 -6.76 0.82
N ALA A 374 -4.33 -7.54 0.84
CA ALA A 374 -3.60 -7.86 2.06
C ALA A 374 -3.00 -6.63 2.74
N GLN A 375 -2.45 -5.70 1.94
CA GLN A 375 -1.96 -4.42 2.44
C GLN A 375 -3.08 -3.57 3.03
N ASP A 376 -4.24 -3.50 2.36
CA ASP A 376 -5.43 -2.81 2.85
C ASP A 376 -5.93 -3.42 4.17
N LEU A 377 -5.94 -4.74 4.33
CA LEU A 377 -6.34 -5.38 5.59
C LEU A 377 -5.49 -4.93 6.77
N LEU A 378 -4.16 -4.83 6.60
CA LEU A 378 -3.28 -4.30 7.64
C LEU A 378 -3.53 -2.81 7.87
N CYS A 379 -3.76 -2.04 6.81
CA CYS A 379 -4.05 -0.63 6.88
C CYS A 379 -5.38 -0.38 7.61
N TRP A 380 -6.46 -1.04 7.21
CA TRP A 380 -7.77 -0.92 7.85
C TRP A 380 -7.74 -1.37 9.32
N THR A 381 -6.99 -2.42 9.64
CA THR A 381 -6.77 -2.81 11.04
C THR A 381 -6.14 -1.66 11.84
N LYS A 382 -5.14 -0.99 11.30
CA LYS A 382 -4.51 0.17 11.94
C LYS A 382 -5.48 1.33 12.13
N LEU A 383 -6.27 1.65 11.09
CA LEU A 383 -7.16 2.82 11.06
C LEU A 383 -8.32 2.69 12.03
N ILE A 384 -8.95 1.51 12.14
CA ILE A 384 -10.20 1.35 12.89
C ILE A 384 -10.08 0.48 14.14
N CYS A 385 -9.03 -0.31 14.29
CA CYS A 385 -8.89 -1.22 15.44
C CYS A 385 -7.75 -0.83 16.39
N LEU A 386 -6.71 -0.10 15.93
CA LEU A 386 -5.50 0.13 16.71
C LEU A 386 -5.34 1.59 17.12
N THR A 387 -4.53 1.83 18.15
CA THR A 387 -4.17 3.16 18.67
C THR A 387 -2.69 3.21 19.06
N GLY A 388 -2.18 4.43 19.27
CA GLY A 388 -0.79 4.65 19.69
C GLY A 388 0.22 4.10 18.68
N GLU A 389 1.31 3.52 19.16
CA GLU A 389 2.41 3.02 18.32
C GLU A 389 2.01 1.87 17.37
N LEU A 390 0.94 1.14 17.70
CA LEU A 390 0.46 0.05 16.83
C LEU A 390 -0.30 0.58 15.60
N ALA A 391 -0.94 1.74 15.68
CA ALA A 391 -1.62 2.37 14.57
C ALA A 391 -0.66 2.83 13.46
N THR A 392 0.62 3.05 13.79
CA THR A 392 1.66 3.46 12.84
C THR A 392 2.69 2.35 12.56
N ALA A 393 2.48 1.15 13.11
CA ALA A 393 3.45 0.07 13.01
C ALA A 393 3.56 -0.48 11.58
N GLU A 394 4.78 -0.85 11.18
CA GLU A 394 5.05 -1.56 9.94
C GLU A 394 4.51 -3.01 9.98
N PRO A 395 4.24 -3.63 8.82
CA PRO A 395 3.67 -4.99 8.75
C PRO A 395 4.40 -6.02 9.62
N LYS A 396 5.73 -6.06 9.58
CA LYS A 396 6.55 -7.00 10.38
C LYS A 396 6.32 -6.82 11.88
N ARG A 397 6.21 -5.58 12.35
CA ARG A 397 5.97 -5.28 13.77
C ARG A 397 4.55 -5.66 14.20
N LEU A 398 3.55 -5.44 13.31
CA LEU A 398 2.17 -5.89 13.58
C LEU A 398 2.08 -7.40 13.69
N ARG A 399 2.74 -8.13 12.78
CA ARG A 399 2.80 -9.60 12.83
C ARG A 399 3.39 -10.07 14.16
N GLN A 400 4.58 -9.60 14.50
CA GLN A 400 5.26 -9.99 15.72
C GLN A 400 4.43 -9.68 16.97
N ARG A 401 3.84 -8.49 17.06
CA ARG A 401 3.19 -8.01 18.27
C ARG A 401 1.75 -8.48 18.44
N LEU A 402 1.01 -8.59 17.32
CA LEU A 402 -0.42 -8.89 17.35
C LEU A 402 -0.78 -10.19 16.65
N LEU A 403 -0.38 -10.38 15.36
CA LEU A 403 -0.91 -11.50 14.58
C LEU A 403 -0.37 -12.84 15.06
N HIS A 404 0.93 -12.92 15.37
CA HIS A 404 1.60 -14.13 15.85
C HIS A 404 1.48 -14.33 17.38
N THR A 405 0.48 -13.73 18.01
CA THR A 405 0.21 -13.96 19.44
C THR A 405 -0.23 -15.40 19.65
N ALA A 406 0.41 -16.07 20.60
CA ALA A 406 0.00 -17.40 21.02
C ALA A 406 -1.31 -17.35 21.83
N ALA A 407 -2.15 -18.34 21.66
CA ALA A 407 -3.41 -18.45 22.40
C ALA A 407 -3.84 -19.89 22.61
N LYS A 408 -4.84 -20.08 23.46
CA LYS A 408 -5.53 -21.33 23.64
C LYS A 408 -7.02 -21.16 23.37
N LEU A 409 -7.56 -21.94 22.45
CA LEU A 409 -8.99 -21.99 22.16
C LEU A 409 -9.66 -22.94 23.17
N VAL A 410 -10.52 -22.40 24.01
CA VAL A 410 -11.23 -23.15 25.08
C VAL A 410 -12.72 -23.08 24.83
N ARG A 411 -13.40 -24.22 24.90
CA ARG A 411 -14.86 -24.30 24.86
C ARG A 411 -15.40 -24.53 26.26
N HIS A 412 -16.26 -23.65 26.70
CA HIS A 412 -16.96 -23.78 27.97
C HIS A 412 -18.48 -23.65 27.75
N GLY A 413 -19.19 -24.77 27.84
CA GLY A 413 -20.60 -24.82 27.51
C GLY A 413 -20.87 -24.42 26.03
N ARG A 414 -21.67 -23.36 25.83
CA ARG A 414 -21.99 -22.80 24.50
C ARG A 414 -21.02 -21.71 24.00
N ARG A 415 -20.03 -21.32 24.85
CA ARG A 415 -19.09 -20.23 24.53
C ARG A 415 -17.73 -20.80 24.13
N THR A 416 -17.18 -20.27 23.06
CA THR A 416 -15.79 -20.48 22.66
C THR A 416 -14.98 -19.23 23.06
N GLN A 417 -13.88 -19.42 23.76
CA GLN A 417 -12.99 -18.36 24.20
C GLN A 417 -11.62 -18.55 23.60
N LEU A 418 -11.08 -17.50 22.99
CA LEU A 418 -9.68 -17.42 22.57
C LEU A 418 -8.91 -16.75 23.72
N LYS A 419 -8.16 -17.56 24.50
CA LYS A 419 -7.37 -17.10 25.63
C LYS A 419 -5.96 -16.79 25.17
N LEU A 420 -5.63 -15.50 25.12
CA LEU A 420 -4.31 -15.01 24.79
C LEU A 420 -3.35 -15.26 25.98
N ASP A 421 -2.05 -15.27 25.68
CA ASP A 421 -1.03 -15.30 26.71
C ASP A 421 -1.13 -14.03 27.56
N ARG A 422 -1.31 -14.22 28.86
CA ARG A 422 -1.47 -13.13 29.82
C ARG A 422 -0.23 -12.24 29.92
N ASP A 423 0.95 -12.83 29.80
CA ASP A 423 2.21 -12.14 29.98
C ASP A 423 2.75 -11.50 28.70
N TRP A 424 2.05 -11.69 27.56
CA TRP A 424 2.41 -11.04 26.31
C TRP A 424 2.03 -9.56 26.35
N PRO A 425 2.98 -8.62 26.16
CA PRO A 425 2.75 -7.19 26.38
C PRO A 425 1.62 -6.56 25.57
N TRP A 426 1.25 -7.14 24.43
CA TRP A 426 0.23 -6.61 23.53
C TRP A 426 -1.10 -7.37 23.56
N SER A 427 -1.28 -8.32 24.49
CA SER A 427 -2.53 -9.09 24.61
C SER A 427 -3.74 -8.21 24.88
N GLU A 428 -3.62 -7.23 25.77
CA GLU A 428 -4.72 -6.28 26.03
C GLU A 428 -5.02 -5.39 24.81
N ALA A 429 -4.00 -4.97 24.05
CA ALA A 429 -4.17 -4.23 22.83
C ALA A 429 -4.93 -5.04 21.76
N LEU A 430 -4.65 -6.34 21.64
CA LEU A 430 -5.36 -7.24 20.76
C LEU A 430 -6.82 -7.43 21.19
N VAL A 431 -7.10 -7.59 22.49
CA VAL A 431 -8.48 -7.66 23.03
C VAL A 431 -9.22 -6.36 22.72
N ALA A 432 -8.60 -5.21 22.95
CA ALA A 432 -9.21 -3.91 22.64
C ALA A 432 -9.47 -3.74 21.13
N ALA A 433 -8.59 -4.25 20.26
CA ALA A 433 -8.78 -4.24 18.81
C ALA A 433 -10.04 -5.04 18.39
N PHE A 434 -10.24 -6.24 18.95
CA PHE A 434 -11.47 -7.01 18.74
C PHE A 434 -12.71 -6.27 19.24
N GLN A 435 -12.63 -5.60 20.37
CA GLN A 435 -13.77 -4.83 20.91
C GLN A 435 -14.14 -3.67 19.99
N ARG A 436 -13.16 -2.90 19.48
CA ARG A 436 -13.39 -1.82 18.53
C ARG A 436 -13.99 -2.34 17.22
N LEU A 437 -13.42 -3.41 16.67
CA LEU A 437 -13.96 -4.02 15.46
C LEU A 437 -15.43 -4.44 15.64
N ARG A 438 -15.76 -5.06 16.76
CA ARG A 438 -17.13 -5.55 17.07
C ARG A 438 -18.10 -4.44 17.37
N ALA A 439 -17.64 -3.24 17.72
CA ALA A 439 -18.48 -2.07 17.86
C ALA A 439 -18.99 -1.53 16.51
N ILE A 440 -18.33 -1.85 15.39
CA ILE A 440 -18.83 -1.53 14.05
C ILE A 440 -20.05 -2.39 13.76
N PRO A 441 -21.20 -1.79 13.31
CA PRO A 441 -22.38 -2.56 12.98
C PRO A 441 -22.09 -3.70 12.00
N ALA A 442 -22.63 -4.87 12.26
CA ALA A 442 -22.56 -5.98 11.31
C ALA A 442 -23.45 -5.68 10.10
N LEU A 443 -23.04 -6.17 8.94
CA LEU A 443 -23.91 -6.19 7.76
C LEU A 443 -25.06 -7.19 8.02
N CYS A 444 -26.28 -6.75 7.83
CA CYS A 444 -27.49 -7.58 7.92
C CYS A 444 -27.60 -8.52 6.72
#